data_5c0c1e8872026480f92577958eb58d46
#
_entry.id   5c0c1e8872026480f92577958eb58d46
#
_cell.length_a   1.000
_cell.length_b   1.000
_cell.length_c   1.000
_cell.angle_alpha   90.00
_cell.angle_beta   90.00
_cell.angle_gamma   90.00
#
_symmetry.space_group_name_H-M   'P 1'
#
loop_
_entity.id
_entity.type
_entity.pdbx_description
1 polymer ?
#
loop_
_entity_poly.entity_id
_entity_poly.type
_entity_poly.pdbx_seq_one_letter_code
_entity_poly.pdbx_strand_id
1 'polypeptide(L)'
;MLTYFSSLGQTYFISASVSEWQAAFGLSHGEFGRLYMFATLASALCLPFVGRLVDVVQAHRTVALVAPVLAGASLLAGYASSVPMLVAAVFLLRLFGQGMMTHIALTTTGRWFVAERGRAVSLVVLGHQGGEATIPLAFAALTIACGYRVGWVAAAVALVVVGLPFAYWAYRKPRVPHGQASTEKKSSPEVRSWTRLPDVPARECGMSTACQICR
;
A
#
# COMPACT_ATOMS: atom_id res chain seq x y z
N MET A 1 9.28 2.58 5.05
CA MET A 1 9.65 3.64 4.07
C MET A 1 8.61 3.80 2.95
N LEU A 2 8.19 2.74 2.24
CA LEU A 2 7.19 2.89 1.17
C LEU A 2 5.87 3.46 1.70
N THR A 3 5.38 2.92 2.81
CA THR A 3 4.19 3.42 3.51
C THR A 3 4.37 4.83 4.10
N TYR A 4 5.58 5.20 4.48
CA TYR A 4 5.89 6.56 4.90
C TYR A 4 5.60 7.57 3.78
N PHE A 5 6.11 7.32 2.56
CA PHE A 5 5.85 8.18 1.41
C PHE A 5 4.44 8.04 0.82
N SER A 6 3.67 7.00 1.19
CA SER A 6 2.26 6.90 0.80
C SER A 6 1.41 8.04 1.39
N SER A 7 1.92 8.69 2.43
CA SER A 7 1.29 9.85 3.09
C SER A 7 1.05 11.03 2.14
N LEU A 8 1.82 11.16 1.04
CA LEU A 8 1.61 12.18 0.02
C LEU A 8 0.25 12.07 -0.69
N GLY A 9 -0.34 10.88 -0.72
CA GLY A 9 -1.67 10.64 -1.29
C GLY A 9 -2.81 10.65 -0.26
N GLN A 10 -2.52 10.90 1.01
CA GLN A 10 -3.52 10.86 2.08
C GLN A 10 -4.33 12.15 2.18
N THR A 11 -5.53 12.03 2.72
CA THR A 11 -6.49 13.15 2.84
C THR A 11 -5.91 14.33 3.61
N TYR A 12 -5.26 14.06 4.74
CA TYR A 12 -4.70 15.11 5.61
C TYR A 12 -3.53 15.86 4.94
N PHE A 13 -2.74 15.18 4.08
CA PHE A 13 -1.69 15.87 3.32
C PHE A 13 -2.28 16.76 2.22
N ILE A 14 -3.25 16.24 1.48
CA ILE A 14 -3.97 17.01 0.44
C ILE A 14 -4.70 18.19 1.07
N SER A 15 -5.29 18.02 2.27
CA SER A 15 -6.03 19.07 2.97
C SER A 15 -5.18 20.29 3.32
N ALA A 16 -3.88 20.14 3.47
CA ALA A 16 -2.96 21.23 3.75
C ALA A 16 -2.86 22.26 2.61
N SER A 17 -3.30 21.91 1.39
CA SER A 17 -3.29 22.82 0.23
C SER A 17 -4.69 23.23 -0.24
N VAL A 18 -5.74 22.79 0.43
CA VAL A 18 -7.13 23.03 -0.02
C VAL A 18 -7.47 24.51 -0.05
N SER A 19 -7.08 25.26 0.99
CA SER A 19 -7.30 26.72 1.07
C SER A 19 -6.67 27.46 -0.10
N GLU A 20 -5.46 27.08 -0.48
CA GLU A 20 -4.72 27.69 -1.59
C GLU A 20 -5.41 27.40 -2.93
N TRP A 21 -5.84 26.16 -3.15
CA TRP A 21 -6.56 25.80 -4.37
C TRP A 21 -7.94 26.42 -4.46
N GLN A 22 -8.66 26.52 -3.33
CA GLN A 22 -9.95 27.21 -3.28
C GLN A 22 -9.80 28.69 -3.62
N ALA A 23 -8.79 29.35 -3.06
CA ALA A 23 -8.50 30.74 -3.38
C ALA A 23 -8.07 30.92 -4.85
N ALA A 24 -7.23 30.02 -5.38
CA ALA A 24 -6.72 30.10 -6.75
C ALA A 24 -7.79 29.87 -7.81
N PHE A 25 -8.75 28.97 -7.56
CA PHE A 25 -9.79 28.61 -8.53
C PHE A 25 -11.19 29.15 -8.21
N GLY A 26 -11.33 29.94 -7.14
CA GLY A 26 -12.63 30.50 -6.71
C GLY A 26 -13.65 29.42 -6.30
N LEU A 27 -13.17 28.27 -5.78
CA LEU A 27 -14.02 27.15 -5.41
C LEU A 27 -14.56 27.29 -3.99
N SER A 28 -15.85 27.05 -3.82
CA SER A 28 -16.45 26.90 -2.49
C SER A 28 -16.02 25.57 -1.84
N HIS A 29 -16.14 25.47 -0.51
CA HIS A 29 -15.87 24.22 0.21
C HIS A 29 -16.69 23.04 -0.30
N GLY A 30 -17.96 23.27 -0.67
CA GLY A 30 -18.84 22.24 -1.19
C GLY A 30 -18.45 21.78 -2.60
N GLU A 31 -18.01 22.69 -3.46
CA GLU A 31 -17.54 22.35 -4.82
C GLU A 31 -16.24 21.55 -4.77
N PHE A 32 -15.27 21.99 -3.99
CA PHE A 32 -14.03 21.25 -3.80
C PHE A 32 -14.30 19.86 -3.22
N GLY A 33 -15.19 19.76 -2.21
CA GLY A 33 -15.58 18.47 -1.61
C GLY A 33 -16.16 17.49 -2.62
N ARG A 34 -17.02 17.97 -3.55
CA ARG A 34 -17.57 17.15 -4.64
C ARG A 34 -16.48 16.68 -5.60
N LEU A 35 -15.59 17.56 -6.04
CA LEU A 35 -14.48 17.24 -6.93
C LEU A 35 -13.54 16.20 -6.29
N TYR A 36 -13.21 16.39 -5.02
CA TYR A 36 -12.41 15.47 -4.24
C TYR A 36 -13.08 14.08 -4.09
N MET A 37 -14.38 14.06 -3.83
CA MET A 37 -15.18 12.84 -3.74
C MET A 37 -15.13 12.05 -5.06
N PHE A 38 -15.38 12.71 -6.20
CA PHE A 38 -15.31 12.05 -7.50
C PHE A 38 -13.91 11.52 -7.83
N ALA A 39 -12.86 12.31 -7.59
CA ALA A 39 -11.48 11.88 -7.81
C ALA A 39 -11.13 10.66 -6.93
N THR A 40 -11.54 10.67 -5.66
CA THR A 40 -11.31 9.58 -4.72
C THR A 40 -12.08 8.33 -5.10
N LEU A 41 -13.36 8.46 -5.46
CA LEU A 41 -14.19 7.33 -5.89
C LEU A 41 -13.63 6.70 -7.16
N ALA A 42 -13.27 7.51 -8.16
CA ALA A 42 -12.63 7.02 -9.38
C ALA A 42 -11.34 6.27 -9.08
N SER A 43 -10.49 6.78 -8.17
CA SER A 43 -9.26 6.10 -7.77
C SER A 43 -9.53 4.77 -7.07
N ALA A 44 -10.56 4.70 -6.23
CA ALA A 44 -10.97 3.47 -5.56
C ALA A 44 -11.48 2.41 -6.54
N LEU A 45 -12.23 2.81 -7.57
CA LEU A 45 -12.70 1.92 -8.63
C LEU A 45 -11.56 1.41 -9.53
N CYS A 46 -10.54 2.24 -9.78
CA CYS A 46 -9.38 1.86 -10.57
C CYS A 46 -8.40 0.95 -9.78
N LEU A 47 -8.35 1.07 -8.46
CA LEU A 47 -7.38 0.37 -7.62
C LEU A 47 -7.39 -1.17 -7.78
N PRO A 48 -8.53 -1.89 -7.86
CA PRO A 48 -8.53 -3.34 -8.05
C PRO A 48 -7.87 -3.77 -9.36
N PHE A 49 -8.00 -2.96 -10.41
CA PHE A 49 -7.41 -3.26 -11.72
C PHE A 49 -5.91 -2.98 -11.73
N VAL A 50 -5.51 -1.80 -11.25
CA VAL A 50 -4.09 -1.41 -11.17
C VAL A 50 -3.36 -2.22 -10.09
N GLY A 51 -4.03 -2.58 -9.01
CA GLY A 51 -3.49 -3.39 -7.92
C GLY A 51 -3.05 -4.80 -8.35
N ARG A 52 -3.71 -5.39 -9.35
CA ARG A 52 -3.27 -6.66 -9.96
C ARG A 52 -1.85 -6.62 -10.51
N LEU A 53 -1.36 -5.43 -10.85
CA LEU A 53 0.03 -5.25 -11.29
C LEU A 53 1.04 -5.73 -10.24
N VAL A 54 0.72 -5.58 -8.95
CA VAL A 54 1.55 -6.06 -7.83
C VAL A 54 1.61 -7.59 -7.76
N ASP A 55 0.59 -8.27 -8.30
CA ASP A 55 0.52 -9.73 -8.32
C ASP A 55 1.33 -10.33 -9.47
N VAL A 56 1.38 -9.63 -10.59
CA VAL A 56 2.02 -10.11 -11.83
C VAL A 56 3.46 -9.61 -11.96
N VAL A 57 3.74 -8.37 -11.52
CA VAL A 57 5.05 -7.73 -11.67
C VAL A 57 5.83 -7.80 -10.37
N GLN A 58 7.15 -7.95 -10.48
CA GLN A 58 8.04 -7.95 -9.31
C GLN A 58 7.96 -6.63 -8.55
N ALA A 59 7.90 -6.68 -7.23
CA ALA A 59 7.67 -5.51 -6.36
C ALA A 59 8.62 -4.33 -6.65
N HIS A 60 9.92 -4.57 -6.92
CA HIS A 60 10.87 -3.51 -7.22
C HIS A 60 10.56 -2.78 -8.54
N ARG A 61 10.05 -3.49 -9.56
CA ARG A 61 9.64 -2.88 -10.83
C ARG A 61 8.36 -2.08 -10.67
N THR A 62 7.43 -2.60 -9.88
CA THR A 62 6.18 -1.87 -9.57
C THR A 62 6.46 -0.58 -8.81
N VAL A 63 7.38 -0.61 -7.84
CA VAL A 63 7.81 0.61 -7.13
C VAL A 63 8.51 1.59 -8.07
N ALA A 64 9.40 1.11 -8.96
CA ALA A 64 10.09 1.94 -9.94
C ALA A 64 9.14 2.63 -10.94
N LEU A 65 7.95 2.08 -11.15
CA LEU A 65 6.91 2.70 -11.96
C LEU A 65 6.02 3.63 -11.14
N VAL A 66 5.57 3.22 -9.97
CA VAL A 66 4.61 3.94 -9.13
C VAL A 66 5.21 5.22 -8.54
N ALA A 67 6.47 5.18 -8.09
CA ALA A 67 7.09 6.34 -7.43
C ALA A 67 7.28 7.56 -8.37
N PRO A 68 7.76 7.42 -9.62
CA PRO A 68 7.83 8.55 -10.55
C PRO A 68 6.45 9.11 -10.92
N VAL A 69 5.43 8.24 -11.07
CA VAL A 69 4.06 8.69 -11.35
C VAL A 69 3.52 9.51 -10.17
N LEU A 70 3.77 9.06 -8.94
CA LEU A 70 3.38 9.80 -7.73
C LEU A 70 4.11 11.14 -7.62
N ALA A 71 5.41 11.19 -7.96
CA ALA A 71 6.17 12.43 -8.01
C ALA A 71 5.61 13.39 -9.08
N GLY A 72 5.28 12.88 -10.26
CA GLY A 72 4.60 13.64 -11.31
C GLY A 72 3.24 14.17 -10.87
N ALA A 73 2.46 13.36 -10.15
CA ALA A 73 1.18 13.79 -9.57
C ALA A 73 1.34 14.90 -8.53
N SER A 74 2.41 14.84 -7.73
CA SER A 74 2.76 15.90 -6.76
C SER A 74 3.12 17.21 -7.48
N LEU A 75 3.91 17.14 -8.54
CA LEU A 75 4.21 18.32 -9.37
C LEU A 75 2.95 18.87 -10.04
N LEU A 76 2.09 17.98 -10.55
CA LEU A 76 0.82 18.38 -11.17
C LEU A 76 -0.08 19.11 -10.16
N ALA A 77 -0.11 18.68 -8.90
CA ALA A 77 -0.85 19.35 -7.83
C ALA A 77 -0.29 20.73 -7.49
N GLY A 78 1.04 20.88 -7.47
CA GLY A 78 1.70 22.16 -7.20
C GLY A 78 1.57 23.18 -8.33
N TYR A 79 1.46 22.74 -9.58
CA TYR A 79 1.38 23.58 -10.78
C TYR A 79 0.02 23.50 -11.49
N ALA A 80 -1.02 23.03 -10.80
CA ALA A 80 -2.35 22.98 -11.38
C ALA A 80 -2.79 24.39 -11.81
N SER A 81 -3.14 24.54 -13.10
CA SER A 81 -3.61 25.78 -13.72
C SER A 81 -5.10 25.77 -14.03
N SER A 82 -5.75 24.62 -13.87
CA SER A 82 -7.18 24.43 -14.14
C SER A 82 -7.81 23.41 -13.20
N VAL A 83 -9.11 23.52 -12.99
CA VAL A 83 -9.86 22.57 -12.14
C VAL A 83 -9.74 21.12 -12.62
N PRO A 84 -9.85 20.78 -13.94
CA PRO A 84 -9.64 19.42 -14.41
C PRO A 84 -8.24 18.89 -14.12
N MET A 85 -7.21 19.73 -14.21
CA MET A 85 -5.84 19.37 -13.90
C MET A 85 -5.67 19.07 -12.41
N LEU A 86 -6.32 19.85 -11.54
CA LEU A 86 -6.35 19.61 -10.10
C LEU A 86 -7.04 18.28 -9.78
N VAL A 87 -8.19 18.00 -10.39
CA VAL A 87 -8.93 16.73 -10.21
C VAL A 87 -8.07 15.54 -10.65
N ALA A 88 -7.37 15.65 -11.78
CA ALA A 88 -6.45 14.62 -12.25
C ALA A 88 -5.27 14.42 -11.27
N ALA A 89 -4.70 15.51 -10.73
CA ALA A 89 -3.65 15.43 -9.72
C ALA A 89 -4.13 14.71 -8.46
N VAL A 90 -5.30 15.09 -7.92
CA VAL A 90 -5.89 14.43 -6.74
C VAL A 90 -6.19 12.96 -7.02
N PHE A 91 -6.74 12.62 -8.18
CA PHE A 91 -6.97 11.23 -8.59
C PHE A 91 -5.68 10.41 -8.59
N LEU A 92 -4.60 10.92 -9.20
CA LEU A 92 -3.32 10.22 -9.28
C LEU A 92 -2.66 10.10 -7.90
N LEU A 93 -2.69 11.16 -7.07
CA LEU A 93 -2.20 11.14 -5.70
C LEU A 93 -2.91 10.06 -4.87
N ARG A 94 -4.23 9.96 -4.99
CA ARG A 94 -5.05 8.98 -4.27
C ARG A 94 -4.76 7.56 -4.77
N LEU A 95 -4.72 7.35 -6.08
CA LEU A 95 -4.50 6.04 -6.68
C LEU A 95 -3.10 5.51 -6.38
N PHE A 96 -2.06 6.31 -6.66
CA PHE A 96 -0.67 5.85 -6.54
C PHE A 96 -0.09 6.04 -5.14
N GLY A 97 -0.43 7.12 -4.43
CA GLY A 97 0.05 7.38 -3.08
C GLY A 97 -0.66 6.49 -2.06
N GLN A 98 -1.92 6.74 -1.80
CA GLN A 98 -2.67 5.99 -0.80
C GLN A 98 -2.95 4.55 -1.24
N GLY A 99 -3.36 4.35 -2.50
CA GLY A 99 -3.71 3.04 -3.02
C GLY A 99 -2.49 2.15 -3.23
N MET A 100 -1.74 2.39 -4.30
CA MET A 100 -0.69 1.49 -4.78
C MET A 100 0.50 1.35 -3.82
N MET A 101 1.02 2.45 -3.26
CA MET A 101 2.17 2.39 -2.33
C MET A 101 1.87 1.55 -1.10
N THR A 102 0.69 1.74 -0.49
CA THR A 102 0.23 0.97 0.67
C THR A 102 -0.02 -0.49 0.29
N HIS A 103 -0.66 -0.73 -0.87
CA HIS A 103 -0.93 -2.07 -1.36
C HIS A 103 0.35 -2.88 -1.61
N ILE A 104 1.35 -2.30 -2.29
CA ILE A 104 2.66 -2.93 -2.51
C ILE A 104 3.31 -3.29 -1.17
N ALA A 105 3.34 -2.36 -0.22
CA ALA A 105 3.99 -2.56 1.06
C ALA A 105 3.35 -3.70 1.86
N LEU A 106 2.02 -3.71 1.99
CA LEU A 106 1.28 -4.72 2.76
C LEU A 106 1.34 -6.10 2.09
N THR A 107 1.10 -6.16 0.77
CA THR A 107 1.12 -7.42 0.03
C THR A 107 2.50 -8.07 0.05
N THR A 108 3.56 -7.29 -0.22
CA THR A 108 4.93 -7.81 -0.26
C THR A 108 5.39 -8.25 1.12
N THR A 109 5.10 -7.46 2.18
CA THR A 109 5.44 -7.82 3.56
C THR A 109 4.69 -9.07 3.99
N GLY A 110 3.39 -9.16 3.69
CA GLY A 110 2.58 -10.34 4.00
C GLY A 110 3.04 -11.62 3.29
N ARG A 111 3.64 -11.51 2.10
CA ARG A 111 4.23 -12.64 1.36
C ARG A 111 5.60 -13.05 1.90
N TRP A 112 6.43 -12.08 2.32
CA TRP A 112 7.79 -12.36 2.80
C TRP A 112 7.84 -12.92 4.21
N PHE A 113 6.94 -12.50 5.09
CA PHE A 113 6.94 -12.86 6.52
C PHE A 113 5.72 -13.72 6.89
N VAL A 114 5.65 -14.94 6.37
CA VAL A 114 4.48 -15.82 6.61
C VAL A 114 4.36 -16.20 8.09
N ALA A 115 5.47 -16.55 8.74
CA ALA A 115 5.49 -16.98 10.15
C ALA A 115 5.24 -15.83 11.16
N GLU A 116 5.71 -14.61 10.85
CA GLU A 116 5.61 -13.43 11.71
C GLU A 116 4.79 -12.30 11.06
N ARG A 117 3.78 -12.66 10.27
CA ARG A 117 3.00 -11.72 9.47
C ARG A 117 2.46 -10.54 10.29
N GLY A 118 1.93 -10.81 11.49
CA GLY A 118 1.38 -9.77 12.36
C GLY A 118 2.43 -8.72 12.76
N ARG A 119 3.60 -9.15 13.24
CA ARG A 119 4.70 -8.24 13.61
C ARG A 119 5.23 -7.46 12.42
N ALA A 120 5.39 -8.12 11.28
CA ALA A 120 5.88 -7.46 10.08
C ALA A 120 4.91 -6.40 9.56
N VAL A 121 3.60 -6.69 9.55
CA VAL A 121 2.56 -5.74 9.15
C VAL A 121 2.44 -4.59 10.15
N SER A 122 2.56 -4.83 11.46
CA SER A 122 2.51 -3.74 12.45
C SER A 122 3.65 -2.72 12.26
N LEU A 123 4.86 -3.17 11.91
CA LEU A 123 5.97 -2.27 11.58
C LEU A 123 5.71 -1.44 10.31
N VAL A 124 5.02 -2.02 9.33
CA VAL A 124 4.60 -1.29 8.11
C VAL A 124 3.58 -0.22 8.46
N VAL A 125 2.63 -0.52 9.36
CA VAL A 125 1.62 0.44 9.85
C VAL A 125 2.28 1.55 10.67
N LEU A 126 3.24 1.23 11.54
CA LEU A 126 4.01 2.26 12.27
C LEU A 126 4.75 3.20 11.32
N GLY A 127 5.33 2.68 10.24
CA GLY A 127 5.94 3.51 9.20
C GLY A 127 4.93 4.43 8.50
N HIS A 128 3.69 3.97 8.32
CA HIS A 128 2.59 4.77 7.78
C HIS A 128 2.20 5.90 8.73
N GLN A 129 1.95 5.58 9.99
CA GLN A 129 1.61 6.56 11.04
C GLN A 129 2.73 7.59 11.24
N GLY A 130 4.00 7.18 11.16
CA GLY A 130 5.13 8.10 11.19
C GLY A 130 5.11 9.10 10.03
N GLY A 131 4.76 8.65 8.82
CA GLY A 131 4.56 9.52 7.67
C GLY A 131 3.39 10.49 7.86
N GLU A 132 2.28 10.02 8.41
CA GLU A 132 1.11 10.83 8.74
C GLU A 132 1.42 11.95 9.74
N ALA A 133 2.25 11.66 10.72
CA ALA A 133 2.61 12.64 11.75
C ALA A 133 3.64 13.68 11.25
N THR A 134 4.61 13.26 10.44
CA THR A 134 5.79 14.11 10.14
C THR A 134 5.69 14.84 8.80
N ILE A 135 5.17 14.19 7.75
CA ILE A 135 5.15 14.76 6.40
C ILE A 135 4.25 16.01 6.31
N PRO A 136 3.02 16.02 6.87
CA PRO A 136 2.18 17.22 6.82
C PRO A 136 2.78 18.39 7.58
N LEU A 137 3.45 18.14 8.71
CA LEU A 137 4.13 19.21 9.47
C LEU A 137 5.27 19.84 8.68
N ALA A 138 6.12 18.99 8.06
CA ALA A 138 7.20 19.45 7.22
C ALA A 138 6.67 20.22 5.99
N PHE A 139 5.59 19.73 5.38
CA PHE A 139 4.93 20.39 4.26
C PHE A 139 4.34 21.75 4.66
N ALA A 140 3.63 21.83 5.80
CA ALA A 140 3.06 23.07 6.30
C ALA A 140 4.16 24.10 6.60
N ALA A 141 5.26 23.69 7.25
CA ALA A 141 6.40 24.58 7.50
C ALA A 141 7.01 25.12 6.21
N LEU A 142 7.18 24.27 5.18
CA LEU A 142 7.68 24.69 3.87
C LEU A 142 6.69 25.60 3.15
N THR A 143 5.40 25.31 3.25
CA THR A 143 4.34 26.15 2.63
C THR A 143 4.32 27.54 3.23
N ILE A 144 4.45 27.66 4.55
CA ILE A 144 4.50 28.95 5.25
C ILE A 144 5.79 29.73 4.86
N ALA A 145 6.93 29.06 4.77
CA ALA A 145 8.21 29.71 4.51
C ALA A 145 8.42 30.07 3.03
N CYS A 146 8.02 29.22 2.11
CA CYS A 146 8.39 29.31 0.69
C CYS A 146 7.20 29.22 -0.28
N GLY A 147 5.99 29.08 0.22
CA GLY A 147 4.77 28.92 -0.57
C GLY A 147 4.44 27.45 -0.92
N TYR A 148 3.16 27.17 -1.18
CA TYR A 148 2.65 25.79 -1.38
C TYR A 148 3.27 25.07 -2.57
N ARG A 149 3.64 25.79 -3.65
CA ARG A 149 4.30 25.20 -4.83
C ARG A 149 5.63 24.56 -4.48
N VAL A 150 6.42 25.25 -3.65
CA VAL A 150 7.72 24.74 -3.19
C VAL A 150 7.53 23.51 -2.31
N GLY A 151 6.49 23.48 -1.48
CA GLY A 151 6.11 22.30 -0.69
C GLY A 151 5.86 21.06 -1.57
N TRP A 152 5.09 21.20 -2.67
CA TRP A 152 4.82 20.11 -3.60
C TRP A 152 6.06 19.66 -4.38
N VAL A 153 6.91 20.60 -4.79
CA VAL A 153 8.19 20.27 -5.45
C VAL A 153 9.10 19.52 -4.47
N ALA A 154 9.22 20.00 -3.23
CA ALA A 154 10.03 19.35 -2.20
C ALA A 154 9.53 17.93 -1.91
N ALA A 155 8.21 17.72 -1.85
CA ALA A 155 7.61 16.39 -1.69
C ALA A 155 7.96 15.45 -2.87
N ALA A 156 7.87 15.94 -4.11
CA ALA A 156 8.25 15.18 -5.30
C ALA A 156 9.75 14.84 -5.31
N VAL A 157 10.62 15.80 -4.99
CA VAL A 157 12.06 15.60 -4.91
C VAL A 157 12.43 14.61 -3.81
N ALA A 158 11.85 14.74 -2.61
CA ALA A 158 12.08 13.82 -1.51
C ALA A 158 11.67 12.38 -1.88
N LEU A 159 10.55 12.21 -2.58
CA LEU A 159 10.11 10.90 -3.05
C LEU A 159 11.09 10.29 -4.05
N VAL A 160 11.58 11.09 -5.02
CA VAL A 160 12.49 10.59 -6.07
C VAL A 160 13.90 10.35 -5.53
N VAL A 161 14.42 11.27 -4.70
CA VAL A 161 15.81 11.21 -4.22
C VAL A 161 15.97 10.23 -3.05
N VAL A 162 14.98 10.15 -2.16
CA VAL A 162 15.06 9.31 -0.95
C VAL A 162 14.15 8.09 -1.09
N GLY A 163 12.88 8.29 -1.43
CA GLY A 163 11.88 7.24 -1.44
C GLY A 163 12.16 6.16 -2.48
N LEU A 164 12.43 6.56 -3.73
CA LEU A 164 12.62 5.63 -4.84
C LEU A 164 13.90 4.79 -4.70
N PRO A 165 15.10 5.34 -4.47
CA PRO A 165 16.32 4.54 -4.37
C PRO A 165 16.28 3.57 -3.19
N PHE A 166 15.79 4.04 -2.04
CA PHE A 166 15.66 3.20 -0.85
C PHE A 166 14.67 2.07 -1.07
N ALA A 167 13.49 2.36 -1.61
CA ALA A 167 12.48 1.35 -1.89
C ALA A 167 12.98 0.36 -2.96
N TYR A 168 13.57 0.85 -4.05
CA TYR A 168 14.15 -0.01 -5.08
C TYR A 168 15.21 -0.95 -4.50
N TRP A 169 16.14 -0.44 -3.70
CA TRP A 169 17.18 -1.25 -3.03
C TRP A 169 16.57 -2.29 -2.08
N ALA A 170 15.59 -1.90 -1.26
CA ALA A 170 14.93 -2.77 -0.30
C ALA A 170 14.15 -3.91 -0.96
N TYR A 171 13.50 -3.65 -2.11
CA TYR A 171 12.67 -4.62 -2.84
C TYR A 171 13.43 -5.40 -3.92
N ARG A 172 14.68 -5.01 -4.26
CA ARG A 172 15.50 -5.68 -5.29
C ARG A 172 15.94 -7.07 -4.87
N LYS A 173 16.17 -7.30 -3.56
CA LYS A 173 16.61 -8.62 -3.07
C LYS A 173 15.38 -9.55 -2.99
N PRO A 174 15.32 -10.64 -3.80
CA PRO A 174 14.28 -11.63 -3.64
C PRO A 174 14.44 -12.28 -2.26
N ARG A 175 13.45 -12.14 -1.41
CA ARG A 175 13.41 -12.81 -0.11
C ARG A 175 12.61 -14.08 -0.26
N VAL A 176 13.22 -15.23 0.04
CA VAL A 176 12.51 -16.49 0.14
C VAL A 176 11.57 -16.39 1.35
N PRO A 177 10.27 -16.76 1.22
CA PRO A 177 9.33 -16.72 2.33
C PRO A 177 9.87 -17.52 3.52
N HIS A 178 10.15 -16.85 4.63
CA HIS A 178 10.48 -17.52 5.89
C HIS A 178 9.23 -18.27 6.36
N GLY A 179 9.22 -19.57 6.25
CA GLY A 179 8.10 -20.44 6.61
C GLY A 179 7.98 -21.68 5.74
N GLN A 180 8.39 -21.63 4.48
CA GLN A 180 8.41 -22.82 3.63
C GLN A 180 9.53 -23.79 4.04
N ALA A 181 10.68 -23.28 4.47
CA ALA A 181 11.78 -24.12 4.97
C ALA A 181 11.44 -24.91 6.25
N SER A 182 10.55 -24.40 7.09
CA SER A 182 10.09 -25.11 8.29
C SER A 182 9.00 -26.13 8.00
N THR A 183 8.21 -25.93 6.96
CA THR A 183 7.17 -26.88 6.53
C THR A 183 7.81 -28.05 5.78
N GLU A 184 8.84 -27.79 4.98
CA GLU A 184 9.60 -28.83 4.27
C GLU A 184 10.44 -29.68 5.23
N LYS A 185 10.98 -29.06 6.30
CA LYS A 185 11.73 -29.79 7.34
C LYS A 185 10.79 -30.58 8.29
N LYS A 186 9.51 -30.19 8.38
CA LYS A 186 8.49 -30.91 9.15
C LYS A 186 7.79 -32.01 8.35
N SER A 187 7.97 -32.02 7.03
CA SER A 187 7.57 -33.10 6.12
C SER A 187 8.70 -34.15 5.95
N SER A 188 9.62 -34.25 6.91
CA SER A 188 10.58 -35.31 7.01
C SER A 188 9.88 -36.68 7.22
N PRO A 189 10.50 -37.80 6.88
CA PRO A 189 9.85 -39.12 6.80
C PRO A 189 9.10 -39.58 8.04
N GLU A 190 9.39 -38.98 9.19
CA GLU A 190 8.77 -39.34 10.47
C GLU A 190 7.26 -39.02 10.53
N VAL A 191 6.80 -37.93 9.85
CA VAL A 191 5.37 -37.60 9.80
C VAL A 191 4.59 -38.56 8.88
N ARG A 192 5.25 -39.21 7.93
CA ARG A 192 4.62 -40.22 7.09
C ARG A 192 4.35 -41.54 7.81
N SER A 193 4.95 -41.76 8.98
CA SER A 193 4.69 -42.97 9.76
C SER A 193 3.34 -42.93 10.48
N TRP A 194 2.83 -41.73 10.80
CA TRP A 194 1.55 -41.58 11.50
C TRP A 194 0.32 -41.60 10.57
N THR A 195 0.51 -41.49 9.25
CA THR A 195 -0.59 -41.56 8.28
C THR A 195 -0.82 -42.99 7.76
N ARG A 196 0.00 -43.95 8.13
CA ARG A 196 -0.33 -45.37 7.96
C ARG A 196 -1.16 -45.80 9.17
N LEU A 197 -2.48 -45.65 9.05
CA LEU A 197 -3.38 -46.40 9.91
C LEU A 197 -2.98 -47.90 9.79
N PRO A 198 -2.76 -48.63 10.90
CA PRO A 198 -2.59 -50.06 10.81
C PRO A 198 -3.81 -50.63 10.09
N ASP A 199 -3.59 -51.54 9.14
CA ASP A 199 -4.65 -52.28 8.48
C ASP A 199 -5.46 -52.99 9.56
N VAL A 200 -6.59 -52.38 9.96
CA VAL A 200 -7.55 -53.02 10.84
C VAL A 200 -8.28 -54.05 9.98
N PRO A 201 -8.13 -55.37 10.28
CA PRO A 201 -8.83 -56.37 9.51
C PRO A 201 -10.34 -56.15 9.66
N ALA A 202 -11.03 -56.09 8.53
CA ALA A 202 -12.44 -55.76 8.39
C ALA A 202 -13.42 -56.77 9.03
N ARG A 203 -13.04 -57.43 10.13
CA ARG A 203 -13.83 -58.55 10.72
C ARG A 203 -14.54 -58.21 12.04
N GLU A 204 -14.42 -57.04 12.59
CA GLU A 204 -15.14 -56.67 13.83
C GLU A 204 -15.89 -55.33 13.76
N CYS A 205 -16.67 -55.13 12.71
CA CYS A 205 -17.66 -54.10 12.74
C CYS A 205 -19.02 -54.74 13.07
N GLY A 206 -19.14 -55.16 14.31
CA GLY A 206 -20.41 -55.57 14.91
C GLY A 206 -21.31 -54.35 15.04
N MET A 207 -22.47 -54.46 14.50
CA MET A 207 -23.59 -53.51 14.48
C MET A 207 -23.88 -52.98 15.89
N SER A 208 -23.49 -51.74 16.20
CA SER A 208 -23.98 -51.01 17.36
C SER A 208 -24.22 -49.56 16.95
N THR A 209 -25.42 -49.18 17.23
CA THR A 209 -26.19 -47.97 17.01
C THR A 209 -25.53 -46.68 17.55
N ALA A 210 -24.56 -46.07 16.85
CA ALA A 210 -24.09 -44.74 17.16
C ALA A 210 -23.30 -44.10 16.01
N CYS A 211 -23.89 -43.96 14.83
CA CYS A 211 -23.31 -43.18 13.75
C CYS A 211 -24.37 -42.22 13.19
N GLN A 212 -24.79 -41.26 14.01
CA GLN A 212 -25.69 -40.15 13.63
C GLN A 212 -25.17 -38.81 14.12
N ILE A 213 -23.89 -38.49 13.95
CA ILE A 213 -23.40 -37.13 14.06
C ILE A 213 -22.22 -37.01 13.10
N CYS A 214 -22.50 -36.78 11.82
CA CYS A 214 -21.64 -36.13 10.85
C CYS A 214 -22.43 -35.96 9.55
N ARG A 215 -23.22 -34.90 9.50
CA ARG A 215 -23.66 -34.22 8.28
C ARG A 215 -23.29 -32.73 8.38
#